data_0d4afad9071b8d4a01d251fa92c53bb1
#
_entry.id   0d4afad9071b8d4a01d251fa92c53bb1
#
_cell.length_a   1.000
_cell.length_b   1.000
_cell.length_c   1.000
_cell.angle_alpha   90.00
_cell.angle_beta   90.00
_cell.angle_gamma   90.00
#
_symmetry.space_group_name_H-M   'P 1'
#
loop_
_entity.id
_entity.type
_entity.pdbx_description
1 polymer ?
#
loop_
_entity_poly.entity_id
_entity_poly.type
_entity_poly.pdbx_seq_one_letter_code
_entity_poly.pdbx_strand_id
1 'polypeptide(L)'
;MKLCREKLRPPAIGSESALYGRSNDGAEPPVGWRLFGQRFTLDSAIHYRVSSPRLLKIVGDTIYGRTMVSGLDIIKAFGSRSADLLLENEYKEHEAIGFRETLDAIEREIDSYGDDYWNKTYYTQVLRQIKTLAQFESGAGFYFTETPLWNLKSLITAHGAWAELRHDTILYTKQSYAEKGGGGDFEPTFRTEPIPRPTHYIEPNIPFWIASLNSVQKLRSVYTTYDLVNADAEIVLTGLLKMYQKILAICKKEAADKLISDEENRWIPVIAAELEKYVLVHNGFDAAYTNDEDAFKMACIADVFTDAESGTVLETGIASPLRIYVALNDGQGGKRIAVGYCFSYAEFAVPINKRMTDEEWKKIVYRKDGNIEAYYPFWERGWIIPDDGVFSYY
;
A
#
# COMPACT_ATOMS: atom_id res chain seq x y z
N MET A 1 -28.24 25.97 -7.49
CA MET A 1 -27.27 26.16 -6.40
C MET A 1 -27.88 26.06 -5.02
N LYS A 2 -28.96 26.78 -4.67
CA LYS A 2 -29.61 26.74 -3.34
C LYS A 2 -30.02 25.32 -2.92
N LEU A 3 -30.68 24.57 -3.82
CA LEU A 3 -31.09 23.17 -3.55
C LEU A 3 -29.91 22.21 -3.29
N CYS A 4 -28.75 22.44 -3.90
CA CYS A 4 -27.55 21.64 -3.67
C CYS A 4 -26.91 21.95 -2.31
N ARG A 5 -26.90 23.22 -1.88
CA ARG A 5 -26.41 23.61 -0.56
C ARG A 5 -27.24 22.99 0.58
N GLU A 6 -28.54 22.81 0.38
CA GLU A 6 -29.44 22.23 1.37
C GLU A 6 -29.36 20.69 1.47
N LYS A 7 -28.94 20.02 0.38
CA LYS A 7 -28.94 18.54 0.29
C LYS A 7 -27.55 17.90 0.31
N LEU A 8 -26.51 18.66 0.01
CA LEU A 8 -25.14 18.15 0.03
C LEU A 8 -24.49 18.44 1.39
N ARG A 9 -23.77 17.46 1.91
CA ARG A 9 -22.94 17.69 3.10
C ARG A 9 -21.87 18.73 2.76
N PRO A 10 -21.56 19.65 3.68
CA PRO A 10 -20.45 20.58 3.50
C PRO A 10 -19.14 19.79 3.29
N PRO A 11 -18.15 20.37 2.59
CA PRO A 11 -16.84 19.74 2.46
C PRO A 11 -16.25 19.48 3.85
N ALA A 12 -15.66 18.29 4.06
CA ALA A 12 -15.07 17.92 5.33
C ALA A 12 -13.71 18.63 5.56
N ILE A 13 -13.10 19.16 4.50
CA ILE A 13 -11.89 20.00 4.55
C ILE A 13 -12.31 21.41 4.16
N GLY A 14 -12.00 22.39 5.04
CA GLY A 14 -12.16 23.80 4.73
C GLY A 14 -11.12 24.28 3.69
N SER A 15 -11.41 25.37 2.97
CA SER A 15 -10.38 26.08 2.24
C SER A 15 -9.33 26.67 3.21
N GLU A 16 -8.11 26.92 2.76
CA GLU A 16 -7.04 27.50 3.59
C GLU A 16 -7.50 28.75 4.36
N SER A 17 -8.30 29.60 3.75
CA SER A 17 -8.87 30.79 4.40
C SER A 17 -9.76 30.48 5.59
N ALA A 18 -10.47 29.34 5.58
CA ALA A 18 -11.31 28.90 6.70
C ALA A 18 -10.49 28.20 7.80
N LEU A 19 -9.36 27.58 7.45
CA LEU A 19 -8.48 26.89 8.40
C LEU A 19 -7.64 27.87 9.24
N TYR A 20 -7.19 28.96 8.66
CA TYR A 20 -6.30 29.92 9.33
C TYR A 20 -7.02 31.11 9.99
N GLY A 21 -8.36 31.08 10.08
CA GLY A 21 -9.11 32.14 10.76
C GLY A 21 -8.94 33.54 10.16
N ARG A 22 -8.44 33.66 8.93
CA ARG A 22 -8.18 34.93 8.26
C ARG A 22 -9.39 35.56 7.61
N SER A 23 -10.53 34.87 7.57
CA SER A 23 -11.79 35.51 7.17
C SER A 23 -12.63 35.86 8.39
N ASN A 24 -12.24 36.92 9.10
CA ASN A 24 -13.14 37.61 10.06
C ASN A 24 -14.30 38.35 9.36
N ASP A 25 -14.42 38.18 8.07
CA ASP A 25 -15.35 38.90 7.19
C ASP A 25 -16.64 38.11 6.90
N GLY A 26 -16.85 36.97 7.57
CA GLY A 26 -18.09 36.18 7.41
C GLY A 26 -18.30 35.63 5.99
N ALA A 27 -17.27 35.62 5.17
CA ALA A 27 -17.33 35.08 3.82
C ALA A 27 -17.60 33.57 3.85
N GLU A 28 -18.71 33.14 3.26
CA GLU A 28 -19.00 31.71 3.08
C GLU A 28 -17.91 31.07 2.21
N PRO A 29 -17.47 29.83 2.54
CA PRO A 29 -16.49 29.15 1.74
C PRO A 29 -16.97 29.05 0.28
N PRO A 30 -16.07 29.23 -0.71
CA PRO A 30 -16.44 29.19 -2.11
C PRO A 30 -17.05 27.84 -2.47
N VAL A 31 -18.28 27.83 -2.97
CA VAL A 31 -18.97 26.64 -3.44
C VAL A 31 -18.90 26.63 -4.96
N GLY A 32 -18.21 25.64 -5.51
CA GLY A 32 -18.09 25.44 -6.94
C GLY A 32 -18.46 24.01 -7.36
N TRP A 33 -18.77 23.85 -8.64
CA TRP A 33 -18.92 22.53 -9.26
C TRP A 33 -17.56 22.04 -9.71
N ARG A 34 -17.19 20.81 -9.33
CA ARG A 34 -16.05 20.10 -9.90
C ARG A 34 -16.55 18.81 -10.54
N LEU A 35 -16.23 18.63 -11.82
CA LEU A 35 -16.32 17.34 -12.47
C LEU A 35 -15.13 16.51 -11.97
N PHE A 36 -15.37 15.35 -11.38
CA PHE A 36 -14.33 14.52 -10.75
C PHE A 36 -13.52 15.24 -9.64
N GLY A 37 -14.21 15.91 -8.71
CA GLY A 37 -13.57 16.49 -7.53
C GLY A 37 -12.88 15.42 -6.66
N GLN A 38 -11.73 15.77 -6.08
CA GLN A 38 -11.06 14.91 -5.11
C GLN A 38 -12.01 14.57 -3.95
N ARG A 39 -12.02 13.31 -3.54
CA ARG A 39 -12.79 12.85 -2.40
C ARG A 39 -11.95 12.96 -1.14
N PHE A 40 -12.60 13.33 -0.04
CA PHE A 40 -12.02 13.23 1.29
C PHE A 40 -12.05 11.76 1.71
N THR A 41 -10.89 11.12 1.69
CA THR A 41 -10.71 9.71 2.00
C THR A 41 -10.44 9.50 3.49
N LEU A 42 -10.56 8.25 3.97
CA LEU A 42 -10.36 7.93 5.39
C LEU A 42 -8.93 8.28 5.85
N ASP A 43 -7.92 7.93 5.07
CA ASP A 43 -6.52 8.23 5.35
C ASP A 43 -6.24 9.74 5.37
N SER A 44 -6.81 10.50 4.44
CA SER A 44 -6.76 11.97 4.49
C SER A 44 -7.45 12.52 5.74
N ALA A 45 -8.55 11.90 6.18
CA ALA A 45 -9.24 12.27 7.41
C ALA A 45 -8.41 12.00 8.67
N ILE A 46 -7.64 10.90 8.68
CA ILE A 46 -6.72 10.58 9.77
C ILE A 46 -5.68 11.69 9.88
N HIS A 47 -4.92 11.97 8.80
CA HIS A 47 -3.91 13.02 8.79
C HIS A 47 -4.47 14.39 9.20
N TYR A 48 -5.65 14.74 8.70
CA TYR A 48 -6.31 15.99 9.06
C TYR A 48 -6.65 16.09 10.55
N ARG A 49 -7.06 15.00 11.20
CA ARG A 49 -7.43 14.98 12.62
C ARG A 49 -6.21 15.02 13.53
N VAL A 50 -5.06 14.53 13.08
CA VAL A 50 -3.82 14.48 13.88
C VAL A 50 -2.83 15.57 13.52
N SER A 51 -3.25 16.60 12.79
CA SER A 51 -2.41 17.74 12.39
C SER A 51 -2.94 19.08 12.91
N SER A 52 -2.07 20.10 12.84
CA SER A 52 -2.42 21.49 13.17
C SER A 52 -3.59 21.99 12.27
N PRO A 53 -4.48 22.88 12.79
CA PRO A 53 -4.44 23.51 14.11
C PRO A 53 -5.12 22.69 15.22
N ARG A 54 -5.44 21.40 15.01
CA ARG A 54 -6.16 20.57 15.97
C ARG A 54 -5.29 20.05 17.08
N LEU A 55 -4.03 19.72 16.73
CA LEU A 55 -3.05 19.26 17.69
C LEU A 55 -1.92 20.27 17.85
N LEU A 56 -1.61 20.55 19.08
CA LEU A 56 -0.58 21.49 19.49
C LEU A 56 0.46 20.79 20.33
N LYS A 57 1.73 21.15 20.16
CA LYS A 57 2.87 20.71 20.98
C LYS A 57 3.36 21.91 21.77
N ILE A 58 3.56 21.75 23.08
CA ILE A 58 4.12 22.77 23.96
C ILE A 58 5.56 22.38 24.29
N VAL A 59 6.50 23.27 23.96
CA VAL A 59 7.91 23.09 24.28
C VAL A 59 8.37 24.35 25.01
N GLY A 60 8.58 24.23 26.33
CA GLY A 60 8.79 25.39 27.20
C GLY A 60 7.58 26.33 27.17
N ASP A 61 7.81 27.60 26.87
CA ASP A 61 6.77 28.64 26.75
C ASP A 61 6.22 28.79 25.31
N THR A 62 6.65 27.95 24.39
CA THR A 62 6.29 28.08 22.97
C THR A 62 5.29 26.99 22.56
N ILE A 63 4.25 27.38 21.87
CA ILE A 63 3.23 26.50 21.33
C ILE A 63 3.51 26.32 19.83
N TYR A 64 3.65 25.07 19.40
CA TYR A 64 3.82 24.68 18.01
C TYR A 64 2.62 23.86 17.55
N GLY A 65 2.21 23.99 16.31
CA GLY A 65 1.31 23.05 15.66
C GLY A 65 2.04 21.77 15.28
N ARG A 66 1.36 20.63 15.32
CA ARG A 66 1.85 19.43 14.64
C ARG A 66 1.59 19.61 13.14
N THR A 67 2.53 20.20 12.43
CA THR A 67 2.36 20.64 11.04
C THR A 67 2.68 19.52 10.04
N MET A 68 3.53 18.56 10.40
CA MET A 68 3.86 17.41 9.57
C MET A 68 3.25 16.12 10.16
N VAL A 69 2.74 15.28 9.30
CA VAL A 69 2.20 13.94 9.59
C VAL A 69 3.15 12.87 9.07
N SER A 70 2.85 11.60 9.38
CA SER A 70 3.60 10.44 8.90
C SER A 70 2.65 9.35 8.44
N GLY A 71 3.10 8.47 7.55
CA GLY A 71 2.40 7.23 7.21
C GLY A 71 2.13 6.35 8.44
N LEU A 72 2.99 6.43 9.47
CA LEU A 72 2.78 5.73 10.74
C LEU A 72 1.45 6.10 11.41
N ASP A 73 0.96 7.34 11.26
CA ASP A 73 -0.33 7.76 11.82
C ASP A 73 -1.47 6.91 11.26
N ILE A 74 -1.43 6.62 9.96
CA ILE A 74 -2.44 5.81 9.27
C ILE A 74 -2.33 4.35 9.67
N ILE A 75 -1.12 3.83 9.68
CA ILE A 75 -0.89 2.41 9.97
C ILE A 75 -1.17 2.11 11.45
N LYS A 76 -0.90 3.05 12.37
CA LYS A 76 -1.34 2.96 13.78
C LYS A 76 -2.88 3.01 13.88
N ALA A 77 -3.53 3.92 13.17
CA ALA A 77 -4.98 4.00 13.14
C ALA A 77 -5.64 2.72 12.58
N PHE A 78 -4.91 1.93 11.81
CA PHE A 78 -5.30 0.60 11.34
C PHE A 78 -4.98 -0.53 12.31
N GLY A 79 -4.39 -0.23 13.48
CA GLY A 79 -4.18 -1.17 14.57
C GLY A 79 -2.80 -1.81 14.61
N SER A 80 -1.78 -1.23 13.96
CA SER A 80 -0.39 -1.68 14.09
C SER A 80 0.19 -1.25 15.43
N ARG A 81 0.65 -2.23 16.21
CA ARG A 81 1.36 -2.01 17.47
C ARG A 81 2.78 -1.49 17.24
N SER A 82 3.41 -1.92 16.15
CA SER A 82 4.76 -1.48 15.80
C SER A 82 4.79 -0.02 15.39
N ALA A 83 3.77 0.45 14.65
CA ALA A 83 3.61 1.87 14.34
C ALA A 83 3.40 2.72 15.60
N ASP A 84 2.58 2.23 16.56
CA ASP A 84 2.35 2.90 17.84
C ASP A 84 3.66 3.07 18.62
N LEU A 85 4.45 2.01 18.73
CA LEU A 85 5.74 2.04 19.41
C LEU A 85 6.74 3.02 18.78
N LEU A 86 6.77 3.11 17.44
CA LEU A 86 7.64 4.04 16.72
C LEU A 86 7.21 5.50 16.96
N LEU A 87 5.91 5.78 16.87
CA LEU A 87 5.36 7.11 17.15
C LEU A 87 5.67 7.57 18.58
N GLU A 88 5.60 6.64 19.54
CA GLU A 88 5.86 6.95 20.94
C GLU A 88 7.35 7.12 21.24
N ASN A 89 8.18 6.16 20.87
CA ASN A 89 9.55 6.09 21.33
C ASN A 89 10.54 6.87 20.46
N GLU A 90 10.33 6.85 19.14
CA GLU A 90 11.28 7.42 18.19
C GLU A 90 10.85 8.83 17.75
N TYR A 91 9.60 9.03 17.39
CA TYR A 91 9.09 10.34 16.96
C TYR A 91 8.64 11.20 18.14
N LYS A 92 8.43 10.60 19.32
CA LYS A 92 7.97 11.29 20.54
C LYS A 92 6.69 12.11 20.32
N GLU A 93 5.80 11.57 19.49
CA GLU A 93 4.56 12.26 19.12
C GLU A 93 3.56 12.38 20.28
N HIS A 94 3.75 11.57 21.34
CA HIS A 94 3.01 11.71 22.59
C HIS A 94 3.21 13.08 23.27
N GLU A 95 4.27 13.82 22.91
CA GLU A 95 4.48 15.19 23.38
C GLU A 95 3.50 16.19 22.74
N ALA A 96 2.83 15.83 21.65
CA ALA A 96 1.73 16.63 21.10
C ALA A 96 0.44 16.40 21.91
N ILE A 97 -0.12 17.49 22.45
CA ILE A 97 -1.28 17.42 23.35
C ILE A 97 -2.46 16.81 22.64
N GLY A 98 -3.02 15.73 23.19
CA GLY A 98 -4.19 15.05 22.65
C GLY A 98 -3.90 14.16 21.45
N PHE A 99 -2.65 14.00 21.04
CA PHE A 99 -2.29 13.16 19.88
C PHE A 99 -2.70 11.70 20.11
N ARG A 100 -2.25 11.11 21.23
CA ARG A 100 -2.53 9.72 21.55
C ARG A 100 -4.03 9.47 21.69
N GLU A 101 -4.72 10.30 22.46
CA GLU A 101 -6.17 10.19 22.66
C GLU A 101 -6.95 10.30 21.36
N THR A 102 -6.51 11.20 20.47
CA THR A 102 -7.13 11.39 19.16
C THR A 102 -6.90 10.17 18.27
N LEU A 103 -5.66 9.67 18.20
CA LEU A 103 -5.31 8.54 17.35
C LEU A 103 -5.95 7.23 17.84
N ASP A 104 -6.00 7.01 19.16
CA ASP A 104 -6.71 5.88 19.76
C ASP A 104 -8.24 5.95 19.55
N ALA A 105 -8.80 7.17 19.55
CA ALA A 105 -10.22 7.35 19.23
C ALA A 105 -10.50 7.04 17.76
N ILE A 106 -9.60 7.41 16.85
CA ILE A 106 -9.69 7.08 15.43
C ILE A 106 -9.59 5.56 15.22
N GLU A 107 -8.66 4.88 15.86
CA GLU A 107 -8.52 3.43 15.78
C GLU A 107 -9.81 2.72 16.22
N ARG A 108 -10.37 3.09 17.39
CA ARG A 108 -11.66 2.55 17.87
C ARG A 108 -12.81 2.83 16.91
N GLU A 109 -12.84 4.00 16.29
CA GLU A 109 -13.83 4.34 15.26
C GLU A 109 -13.70 3.41 14.06
N ILE A 110 -12.48 3.21 13.55
CA ILE A 110 -12.19 2.34 12.41
C ILE A 110 -12.53 0.88 12.73
N ASP A 111 -12.24 0.42 13.95
CA ASP A 111 -12.58 -0.93 14.40
C ASP A 111 -14.09 -1.17 14.49
N SER A 112 -14.86 -0.11 14.67
CA SER A 112 -16.33 -0.18 14.67
C SER A 112 -16.96 -0.27 13.29
N TYR A 113 -16.19 -0.06 12.21
CA TYR A 113 -16.72 -0.07 10.85
C TYR A 113 -17.10 -1.48 10.40
N GLY A 114 -18.36 -1.65 10.05
CA GLY A 114 -18.89 -2.89 9.47
C GLY A 114 -18.64 -2.99 7.96
N ASP A 115 -19.08 -4.12 7.41
CA ASP A 115 -18.96 -4.41 5.97
C ASP A 115 -19.62 -3.35 5.08
N ASP A 116 -20.70 -2.72 5.54
CA ASP A 116 -21.37 -1.64 4.80
C ASP A 116 -20.46 -0.44 4.57
N TYR A 117 -19.58 -0.14 5.51
CA TYR A 117 -18.59 0.93 5.35
C TYR A 117 -17.50 0.51 4.37
N TRP A 118 -16.88 -0.64 4.60
CA TRP A 118 -15.75 -1.12 3.81
C TRP A 118 -16.10 -1.42 2.36
N ASN A 119 -17.35 -1.80 2.09
CA ASN A 119 -17.84 -2.11 0.75
C ASN A 119 -18.43 -0.91 -0.01
N LYS A 120 -18.32 0.32 0.50
CA LYS A 120 -18.85 1.52 -0.17
C LYS A 120 -18.14 1.84 -1.47
N THR A 121 -16.83 1.71 -1.49
CA THR A 121 -15.99 2.03 -2.65
C THR A 121 -14.86 1.01 -2.75
N TYR A 122 -14.27 0.89 -3.95
CA TYR A 122 -13.06 0.08 -4.10
C TYR A 122 -11.92 0.60 -3.23
N TYR A 123 -11.79 1.92 -3.11
CA TYR A 123 -10.80 2.56 -2.23
C TYR A 123 -10.90 2.09 -0.77
N THR A 124 -12.09 2.07 -0.19
CA THR A 124 -12.29 1.58 1.19
C THR A 124 -12.01 0.09 1.32
N GLN A 125 -12.26 -0.70 0.28
CA GLN A 125 -11.91 -2.13 0.27
C GLN A 125 -10.39 -2.33 0.30
N VAL A 126 -9.63 -1.55 -0.47
CA VAL A 126 -8.15 -1.60 -0.44
C VAL A 126 -7.62 -1.13 0.91
N LEU A 127 -8.17 -0.05 1.50
CA LEU A 127 -7.81 0.34 2.87
C LEU A 127 -8.08 -0.76 3.90
N ARG A 128 -9.16 -1.55 3.74
CA ARG A 128 -9.42 -2.73 4.59
C ARG A 128 -8.32 -3.79 4.44
N GLN A 129 -7.85 -4.02 3.20
CA GLN A 129 -6.73 -4.94 2.96
C GLN A 129 -5.45 -4.44 3.63
N ILE A 130 -5.13 -3.16 3.48
CA ILE A 130 -3.98 -2.53 4.14
C ILE A 130 -4.08 -2.66 5.66
N LYS A 131 -5.27 -2.47 6.24
CA LYS A 131 -5.51 -2.70 7.67
C LYS A 131 -5.12 -4.12 8.09
N THR A 132 -5.49 -5.14 7.31
CA THR A 132 -5.13 -6.53 7.62
C THR A 132 -3.63 -6.82 7.46
N LEU A 133 -2.94 -6.13 6.55
CA LEU A 133 -1.48 -6.18 6.45
C LEU A 133 -0.81 -5.54 7.67
N ALA A 134 -1.28 -4.38 8.09
CA ALA A 134 -0.79 -3.66 9.26
C ALA A 134 -0.91 -4.46 10.56
N GLN A 135 -1.95 -5.28 10.68
CA GLN A 135 -2.22 -6.12 11.86
C GLN A 135 -1.52 -7.49 11.84
N PHE A 136 -0.83 -7.86 10.76
CA PHE A 136 -0.16 -9.15 10.65
C PHE A 136 1.27 -9.09 11.21
N GLU A 137 1.36 -8.80 12.50
CA GLU A 137 2.58 -8.64 13.31
C GLU A 137 2.69 -9.73 14.38
N SER A 138 3.59 -9.54 15.34
CA SER A 138 3.73 -10.39 16.53
C SER A 138 2.38 -10.59 17.21
N GLY A 139 2.06 -11.85 17.52
CA GLY A 139 0.75 -12.27 18.02
C GLY A 139 -0.18 -12.81 16.94
N ALA A 140 0.23 -12.86 15.68
CA ALA A 140 -0.53 -13.48 14.59
C ALA A 140 -0.58 -15.03 14.68
N GLY A 141 0.16 -15.62 15.61
CA GLY A 141 0.13 -17.07 15.92
C GLY A 141 1.13 -17.92 15.16
N PHE A 142 2.01 -17.31 14.37
CA PHE A 142 3.08 -18.00 13.64
C PHE A 142 4.44 -17.70 14.28
N TYR A 143 5.29 -18.69 14.49
CA TYR A 143 6.58 -18.48 15.16
C TYR A 143 7.50 -17.49 14.44
N PHE A 144 7.41 -17.36 13.12
CA PHE A 144 8.20 -16.41 12.34
C PHE A 144 7.65 -14.97 12.46
N THR A 145 6.40 -14.80 12.86
CA THR A 145 5.81 -13.47 13.10
C THR A 145 6.26 -12.86 14.44
N GLU A 146 6.81 -13.68 15.36
CA GLU A 146 7.24 -13.24 16.68
C GLU A 146 8.64 -12.59 16.68
N THR A 147 9.06 -12.03 15.55
CA THR A 147 10.36 -11.39 15.40
C THR A 147 10.21 -9.89 15.08
N PRO A 148 11.12 -9.03 15.60
CA PRO A 148 11.12 -7.61 15.23
C PRO A 148 11.22 -7.37 13.72
N LEU A 149 11.96 -8.24 13.01
CA LEU A 149 12.08 -8.17 11.54
C LEU A 149 10.76 -8.43 10.84
N TRP A 150 9.91 -9.32 11.37
CA TRP A 150 8.58 -9.54 10.80
C TRP A 150 7.68 -8.32 10.99
N ASN A 151 7.72 -7.71 12.17
CA ASN A 151 6.98 -6.48 12.45
C ASN A 151 7.39 -5.36 11.48
N LEU A 152 8.70 -5.21 11.25
CA LEU A 152 9.25 -4.27 10.26
C LEU A 152 8.74 -4.59 8.85
N LYS A 153 8.80 -5.85 8.42
CA LYS A 153 8.26 -6.31 7.13
C LYS A 153 6.78 -5.96 6.99
N SER A 154 5.97 -6.18 8.02
CA SER A 154 4.55 -5.87 8.02
C SER A 154 4.30 -4.37 7.90
N LEU A 155 5.06 -3.55 8.63
CA LEU A 155 5.03 -2.09 8.50
C LEU A 155 5.36 -1.64 7.09
N ILE A 156 6.50 -2.05 6.54
CA ILE A 156 6.93 -1.68 5.20
C ILE A 156 5.88 -2.11 4.16
N THR A 157 5.35 -3.33 4.28
CA THR A 157 4.34 -3.84 3.34
C THR A 157 3.04 -3.04 3.39
N ALA A 158 2.57 -2.70 4.59
CA ALA A 158 1.34 -1.91 4.75
C ALA A 158 1.50 -0.47 4.25
N HIS A 159 2.65 0.16 4.55
CA HIS A 159 2.97 1.49 4.07
C HIS A 159 3.16 1.52 2.54
N GLY A 160 3.89 0.56 1.97
CA GLY A 160 4.08 0.47 0.52
C GLY A 160 2.76 0.28 -0.22
N ALA A 161 1.89 -0.60 0.27
CA ALA A 161 0.55 -0.78 -0.29
C ALA A 161 -0.32 0.50 -0.17
N TRP A 162 -0.15 1.28 0.90
CA TRP A 162 -0.82 2.57 1.05
C TRP A 162 -0.26 3.63 0.09
N ALA A 163 1.06 3.71 -0.07
CA ALA A 163 1.71 4.64 -1.00
C ALA A 163 1.25 4.37 -2.44
N GLU A 164 1.20 3.09 -2.86
CA GLU A 164 0.68 2.68 -4.16
C GLU A 164 -0.79 3.07 -4.33
N LEU A 165 -1.65 2.81 -3.32
CA LEU A 165 -3.05 3.23 -3.36
C LEU A 165 -3.17 4.75 -3.52
N ARG A 166 -2.34 5.54 -2.84
CA ARG A 166 -2.32 7.01 -2.96
C ARG A 166 -1.91 7.45 -4.35
N HIS A 167 -0.91 6.81 -4.92
CA HIS A 167 -0.48 7.05 -6.30
C HIS A 167 -1.59 6.74 -7.30
N ASP A 168 -2.18 5.56 -7.24
CA ASP A 168 -3.19 5.09 -8.20
C ASP A 168 -4.50 5.89 -8.15
N THR A 169 -4.78 6.54 -7.04
CA THR A 169 -5.98 7.35 -6.85
C THR A 169 -5.79 8.84 -7.09
N ILE A 170 -4.58 9.30 -7.36
CA ILE A 170 -4.33 10.62 -7.90
C ILE A 170 -4.85 10.61 -9.34
N LEU A 171 -5.87 11.44 -9.63
CA LEU A 171 -6.39 11.63 -10.99
C LEU A 171 -5.31 12.24 -11.88
N TYR A 172 -4.43 11.39 -12.35
CA TYR A 172 -3.37 11.72 -13.28
C TYR A 172 -3.79 11.26 -14.66
N THR A 173 -4.12 12.19 -15.52
CA THR A 173 -4.29 11.92 -16.96
C THR A 173 -2.92 11.78 -17.58
N LYS A 174 -2.32 10.60 -17.50
CA LYS A 174 -1.08 10.29 -18.20
C LYS A 174 -1.40 10.00 -19.66
N GLN A 175 -0.88 10.82 -20.56
CA GLN A 175 -0.87 10.46 -21.99
C GLN A 175 0.18 9.37 -22.20
N SER A 176 -0.28 8.23 -22.72
CA SER A 176 0.62 7.16 -23.15
C SER A 176 1.25 7.51 -24.49
N TYR A 177 2.59 7.48 -24.55
CA TYR A 177 3.34 7.54 -25.79
C TYR A 177 3.90 6.14 -26.09
N ALA A 178 3.72 5.67 -27.32
CA ALA A 178 4.27 4.41 -27.80
C ALA A 178 5.50 4.68 -28.67
N GLU A 179 6.65 4.07 -28.34
CA GLU A 179 7.79 3.91 -29.24
C GLU A 179 8.25 2.47 -29.31
N LYS A 180 8.62 2.04 -30.53
CA LYS A 180 8.99 0.66 -30.88
C LYS A 180 10.44 0.33 -30.55
N GLY A 181 10.70 -0.86 -29.98
CA GLY A 181 12.03 -1.45 -29.88
C GLY A 181 11.99 -2.98 -29.74
N GLY A 182 12.83 -3.65 -30.48
CA GLY A 182 12.72 -5.04 -30.88
C GLY A 182 13.08 -6.08 -29.81
N GLY A 183 12.60 -7.29 -30.06
CA GLY A 183 12.64 -8.46 -29.20
C GLY A 183 13.93 -9.24 -29.17
N GLY A 184 14.08 -10.04 -28.15
CA GLY A 184 15.03 -11.13 -28.04
C GLY A 184 14.35 -12.38 -27.53
N ASP A 185 14.48 -13.45 -28.28
CA ASP A 185 13.92 -14.76 -27.94
C ASP A 185 14.65 -15.38 -26.75
N PHE A 186 13.87 -15.85 -25.78
CA PHE A 186 14.37 -16.63 -24.64
C PHE A 186 13.74 -18.04 -24.68
N GLU A 187 14.56 -19.04 -25.01
CA GLU A 187 14.16 -20.44 -24.86
C GLU A 187 14.42 -20.94 -23.44
N PRO A 188 13.42 -21.49 -22.74
CA PRO A 188 13.60 -22.05 -21.41
C PRO A 188 14.28 -23.42 -21.52
N THR A 189 15.50 -23.54 -21.06
CA THR A 189 16.21 -24.83 -20.90
C THR A 189 15.65 -25.58 -19.68
N PHE A 190 14.90 -26.64 -19.94
CA PHE A 190 14.45 -27.57 -18.90
C PHE A 190 15.61 -28.43 -18.40
N ARG A 191 16.01 -28.26 -17.15
CA ARG A 191 16.88 -29.22 -16.46
C ARG A 191 16.04 -30.44 -16.02
N THR A 192 16.48 -31.62 -16.43
CA THR A 192 15.80 -32.91 -16.23
C THR A 192 16.27 -33.71 -15.01
N GLU A 193 16.89 -33.10 -14.02
CA GLU A 193 17.18 -33.81 -12.76
C GLU A 193 16.14 -33.50 -11.69
N PRO A 194 15.64 -34.50 -10.93
CA PRO A 194 14.71 -34.24 -9.83
C PRO A 194 15.48 -33.60 -8.67
N ILE A 195 15.53 -32.27 -8.67
CA ILE A 195 15.92 -31.53 -7.48
C ILE A 195 14.86 -31.87 -6.41
N PRO A 196 15.26 -32.16 -5.16
CA PRO A 196 14.32 -32.30 -4.06
C PRO A 196 13.43 -31.05 -4.06
N ARG A 197 12.14 -31.21 -4.33
CA ARG A 197 11.25 -30.08 -4.59
C ARG A 197 11.19 -29.22 -3.34
N PRO A 198 11.60 -27.94 -3.39
CA PRO A 198 11.37 -27.03 -2.29
C PRO A 198 9.85 -26.96 -2.06
N THR A 199 9.41 -27.09 -0.83
CA THR A 199 8.02 -26.86 -0.46
C THR A 199 7.80 -25.34 -0.51
N HIS A 200 7.01 -24.87 -1.45
CA HIS A 200 6.64 -23.46 -1.56
C HIS A 200 5.71 -23.06 -0.41
N TYR A 201 5.55 -21.76 -0.19
CA TYR A 201 4.80 -21.23 0.94
C TYR A 201 4.07 -19.95 0.53
N ILE A 202 2.87 -19.77 1.04
CA ILE A 202 2.11 -18.53 0.91
C ILE A 202 1.93 -17.93 2.30
N GLU A 203 2.17 -16.65 2.45
CA GLU A 203 1.97 -15.95 3.72
C GLU A 203 0.52 -16.13 4.20
N PRO A 204 0.30 -16.73 5.39
CA PRO A 204 -1.02 -17.17 5.83
C PRO A 204 -1.82 -16.04 6.49
N ASN A 205 -1.78 -14.84 5.93
CA ASN A 205 -2.64 -13.73 6.36
C ASN A 205 -4.07 -13.97 5.86
N ILE A 206 -4.78 -14.88 6.54
CA ILE A 206 -6.15 -15.27 6.17
C ILE A 206 -7.09 -14.06 6.08
N PRO A 207 -7.08 -13.07 7.02
CA PRO A 207 -7.90 -11.88 6.91
C PRO A 207 -7.66 -11.08 5.62
N PHE A 208 -6.40 -10.95 5.19
CA PHE A 208 -6.05 -10.29 3.93
C PHE A 208 -6.65 -11.00 2.72
N TRP A 209 -6.50 -12.32 2.65
CA TRP A 209 -7.01 -13.10 1.52
C TRP A 209 -8.54 -13.13 1.47
N ILE A 210 -9.21 -13.11 2.63
CA ILE A 210 -10.68 -12.96 2.70
C ILE A 210 -11.09 -11.56 2.19
N ALA A 211 -10.42 -10.50 2.63
CA ALA A 211 -10.72 -9.14 2.19
C ALA A 211 -10.50 -8.99 0.67
N SER A 212 -9.42 -9.55 0.14
CA SER A 212 -9.10 -9.55 -1.29
C SER A 212 -10.16 -10.30 -2.11
N LEU A 213 -10.56 -11.49 -1.67
CA LEU A 213 -11.62 -12.26 -2.33
C LEU A 213 -12.95 -11.50 -2.36
N ASN A 214 -13.33 -10.90 -1.22
CA ASN A 214 -14.55 -10.09 -1.12
C ASN A 214 -14.50 -8.86 -2.04
N SER A 215 -13.35 -8.21 -2.19
CA SER A 215 -13.17 -7.08 -3.10
C SER A 215 -13.44 -7.46 -4.55
N VAL A 216 -12.88 -8.57 -5.02
CA VAL A 216 -13.10 -9.04 -6.40
C VAL A 216 -14.55 -9.46 -6.61
N GLN A 217 -15.17 -10.14 -5.63
CA GLN A 217 -16.60 -10.49 -5.69
C GLN A 217 -17.49 -9.26 -5.80
N LYS A 218 -17.18 -8.22 -5.01
CA LYS A 218 -17.94 -6.97 -5.04
C LYS A 218 -17.74 -6.23 -6.37
N LEU A 219 -16.50 -6.17 -6.87
CA LEU A 219 -16.20 -5.57 -8.16
C LEU A 219 -16.98 -6.28 -9.27
N ARG A 220 -16.94 -7.60 -9.31
CA ARG A 220 -17.71 -8.41 -10.29
C ARG A 220 -19.21 -8.13 -10.20
N SER A 221 -19.76 -8.04 -8.97
CA SER A 221 -21.18 -7.69 -8.78
C SER A 221 -21.52 -6.32 -9.37
N VAL A 222 -20.66 -5.30 -9.19
CA VAL A 222 -20.86 -3.96 -9.76
C VAL A 222 -20.81 -4.03 -11.29
N TYR A 223 -19.80 -4.67 -11.87
CA TYR A 223 -19.68 -4.83 -13.32
C TYR A 223 -20.90 -5.53 -13.92
N THR A 224 -21.39 -6.59 -13.27
CA THR A 224 -22.60 -7.31 -13.71
C THR A 224 -23.85 -6.44 -13.61
N THR A 225 -24.01 -5.70 -12.49
CA THR A 225 -25.20 -4.86 -12.25
C THR A 225 -25.34 -3.74 -13.28
N TYR A 226 -24.21 -3.19 -13.73
CA TYR A 226 -24.21 -2.08 -14.70
C TYR A 226 -23.90 -2.49 -16.12
N ASP A 227 -23.91 -3.78 -16.42
CA ASP A 227 -23.63 -4.34 -17.77
C ASP A 227 -22.27 -3.88 -18.34
N LEU A 228 -21.24 -3.86 -17.47
CA LEU A 228 -19.87 -3.46 -17.82
C LEU A 228 -18.94 -4.65 -18.08
N VAL A 229 -19.45 -5.89 -18.00
CA VAL A 229 -18.63 -7.09 -18.16
C VAL A 229 -18.36 -7.29 -19.66
N ASN A 230 -17.11 -7.02 -20.06
CA ASN A 230 -16.60 -7.43 -21.36
C ASN A 230 -15.76 -8.71 -21.23
N ALA A 231 -15.23 -9.23 -22.33
CA ALA A 231 -14.45 -10.46 -22.36
C ALA A 231 -13.20 -10.40 -21.45
N ASP A 232 -12.48 -9.28 -21.46
CA ASP A 232 -11.28 -9.07 -20.68
C ASP A 232 -11.62 -9.01 -19.18
N ALA A 233 -12.65 -8.24 -18.82
CA ALA A 233 -13.13 -8.15 -17.43
C ALA A 233 -13.57 -9.53 -16.90
N GLU A 234 -14.25 -10.34 -17.69
CA GLU A 234 -14.66 -11.70 -17.28
C GLU A 234 -13.45 -12.61 -17.05
N ILE A 235 -12.44 -12.56 -17.93
CA ILE A 235 -11.19 -13.32 -17.76
C ILE A 235 -10.50 -12.93 -16.45
N VAL A 236 -10.28 -11.62 -16.23
CA VAL A 236 -9.58 -11.11 -15.05
C VAL A 236 -10.35 -11.42 -13.77
N LEU A 237 -11.63 -11.06 -13.71
CA LEU A 237 -12.42 -11.21 -12.49
C LEU A 237 -12.63 -12.69 -12.13
N THR A 238 -12.90 -13.54 -13.11
CA THR A 238 -13.04 -14.98 -12.87
C THR A 238 -11.71 -15.63 -12.49
N GLY A 239 -10.61 -15.22 -13.14
CA GLY A 239 -9.28 -15.71 -12.83
C GLY A 239 -8.85 -15.33 -11.41
N LEU A 240 -8.97 -14.07 -11.02
CA LEU A 240 -8.65 -13.60 -9.66
C LEU A 240 -9.50 -14.29 -8.59
N LEU A 241 -10.81 -14.49 -8.83
CA LEU A 241 -11.67 -15.21 -7.89
C LEU A 241 -11.17 -16.63 -7.64
N LYS A 242 -10.87 -17.39 -8.70
CA LYS A 242 -10.35 -18.77 -8.58
C LYS A 242 -9.00 -18.79 -7.88
N MET A 243 -8.12 -17.86 -8.22
CA MET A 243 -6.79 -17.76 -7.64
C MET A 243 -6.87 -17.47 -6.13
N TYR A 244 -7.63 -16.44 -5.71
CA TYR A 244 -7.77 -16.10 -4.28
C TYR A 244 -8.46 -17.19 -3.47
N GLN A 245 -9.44 -17.91 -4.04
CA GLN A 245 -10.04 -19.08 -3.39
C GLN A 245 -9.00 -20.19 -3.16
N LYS A 246 -8.14 -20.47 -4.15
CA LYS A 246 -7.09 -21.48 -4.04
C LYS A 246 -6.01 -21.05 -3.04
N ILE A 247 -5.57 -19.79 -3.08
CA ILE A 247 -4.65 -19.22 -2.08
C ILE A 247 -5.22 -19.36 -0.66
N LEU A 248 -6.46 -18.96 -0.45
CA LEU A 248 -7.11 -19.03 0.86
C LEU A 248 -7.22 -20.48 1.37
N ALA A 249 -7.45 -21.43 0.48
CA ALA A 249 -7.48 -22.85 0.84
C ALA A 249 -6.09 -23.35 1.29
N ILE A 250 -5.02 -22.93 0.59
CA ILE A 250 -3.63 -23.24 0.95
C ILE A 250 -3.29 -22.59 2.29
N CYS A 251 -3.53 -21.29 2.48
CA CYS A 251 -3.26 -20.58 3.73
C CYS A 251 -3.96 -21.22 4.95
N LYS A 252 -5.19 -21.71 4.78
CA LYS A 252 -5.89 -22.43 5.85
C LYS A 252 -5.24 -23.77 6.21
N LYS A 253 -4.60 -24.46 5.26
CA LYS A 253 -3.82 -25.66 5.52
C LYS A 253 -2.54 -25.33 6.28
N GLU A 254 -1.82 -24.32 5.81
CA GLU A 254 -0.57 -23.84 6.43
C GLU A 254 -0.81 -23.34 7.86
N ALA A 255 -1.91 -22.60 8.08
CA ALA A 255 -2.31 -22.15 9.42
C ALA A 255 -2.69 -23.29 10.37
N ALA A 256 -3.07 -24.45 9.84
CA ALA A 256 -3.41 -25.65 10.60
C ALA A 256 -2.26 -26.69 10.64
N ASP A 257 -1.03 -26.29 10.28
CA ASP A 257 0.16 -27.18 10.16
C ASP A 257 -0.10 -28.42 9.28
N LYS A 258 -0.97 -28.27 8.27
CA LYS A 258 -1.25 -29.33 7.31
C LYS A 258 -0.40 -29.16 6.08
N LEU A 259 0.14 -30.27 5.59
CA LEU A 259 0.90 -30.26 4.33
C LEU A 259 0.00 -29.88 3.16
N ILE A 260 0.54 -29.02 2.29
CA ILE A 260 -0.08 -28.74 1.00
C ILE A 260 0.17 -29.91 0.04
N SER A 261 -0.75 -30.11 -0.92
CA SER A 261 -0.59 -31.17 -1.91
C SER A 261 0.54 -30.85 -2.91
N ASP A 262 1.02 -31.89 -3.59
CA ASP A 262 2.01 -31.73 -4.68
C ASP A 262 1.51 -30.81 -5.82
N GLU A 263 0.20 -30.83 -6.08
CA GLU A 263 -0.41 -29.93 -7.07
C GLU A 263 -0.39 -28.48 -6.59
N GLU A 264 -0.74 -28.24 -5.34
CA GLU A 264 -0.70 -26.90 -4.74
C GLU A 264 0.74 -26.38 -4.70
N ASN A 265 1.69 -27.23 -4.29
CA ASN A 265 3.11 -26.88 -4.25
C ASN A 265 3.67 -26.53 -5.64
N ARG A 266 3.26 -27.23 -6.71
CA ARG A 266 3.63 -26.91 -8.08
C ARG A 266 2.97 -25.64 -8.61
N TRP A 267 1.82 -25.29 -8.08
CA TRP A 267 1.08 -24.12 -8.54
C TRP A 267 1.58 -22.80 -7.94
N ILE A 268 2.06 -22.79 -6.69
CA ILE A 268 2.50 -21.55 -6.02
C ILE A 268 3.48 -20.73 -6.85
N PRO A 269 4.56 -21.28 -7.44
CA PRO A 269 5.48 -20.50 -8.26
C PRO A 269 4.86 -19.97 -9.56
N VAL A 270 3.71 -20.49 -9.98
CA VAL A 270 3.01 -20.06 -11.21
C VAL A 270 2.13 -18.82 -10.96
N ILE A 271 1.84 -18.49 -9.70
CA ILE A 271 0.94 -17.36 -9.33
C ILE A 271 1.39 -16.05 -9.97
N ALA A 272 2.69 -15.75 -9.96
CA ALA A 272 3.23 -14.52 -10.55
C ALA A 272 2.93 -14.43 -12.05
N ALA A 273 3.16 -15.54 -12.79
CA ALA A 273 2.87 -15.60 -14.22
C ALA A 273 1.35 -15.53 -14.52
N GLU A 274 0.51 -16.06 -13.63
CA GLU A 274 -0.95 -15.90 -13.76
C GLU A 274 -1.37 -14.45 -13.54
N LEU A 275 -0.79 -13.76 -12.56
CA LEU A 275 -1.06 -12.33 -12.33
C LEU A 275 -0.61 -11.47 -13.51
N GLU A 276 0.57 -11.72 -14.06
CA GLU A 276 1.06 -11.03 -15.25
C GLU A 276 0.08 -11.14 -16.43
N LYS A 277 -0.50 -12.31 -16.67
CA LYS A 277 -1.52 -12.50 -17.70
C LYS A 277 -2.75 -11.60 -17.50
N TYR A 278 -3.17 -11.38 -16.26
CA TYR A 278 -4.32 -10.50 -15.98
C TYR A 278 -3.98 -9.02 -16.22
N VAL A 279 -2.75 -8.60 -15.96
CA VAL A 279 -2.28 -7.25 -16.29
C VAL A 279 -2.21 -7.05 -17.82
N LEU A 280 -1.80 -8.07 -18.55
CA LEU A 280 -1.58 -8.01 -19.99
C LEU A 280 -2.81 -8.45 -20.84
N VAL A 281 -3.97 -8.66 -20.21
CA VAL A 281 -5.15 -9.21 -20.88
C VAL A 281 -5.55 -8.43 -22.15
N HIS A 282 -5.50 -7.12 -22.12
CA HIS A 282 -5.82 -6.24 -23.23
C HIS A 282 -4.79 -6.29 -24.38
N ASN A 283 -3.59 -6.79 -24.13
CA ASN A 283 -2.53 -7.00 -25.12
C ASN A 283 -2.51 -8.45 -25.65
N GLY A 284 -3.58 -9.22 -25.43
CA GLY A 284 -3.65 -10.62 -25.86
C GLY A 284 -2.74 -11.57 -25.10
N PHE A 285 -2.38 -11.22 -23.86
CA PHE A 285 -1.46 -11.96 -22.98
C PHE A 285 -0.01 -12.04 -23.46
N ASP A 286 0.39 -11.18 -24.37
CA ASP A 286 1.74 -11.16 -24.90
C ASP A 286 2.55 -9.99 -24.34
N ALA A 287 3.49 -10.30 -23.45
CA ALA A 287 4.41 -9.34 -22.85
C ALA A 287 5.31 -8.67 -23.90
N ALA A 288 5.58 -9.33 -25.04
CA ALA A 288 6.39 -8.80 -26.13
C ALA A 288 5.76 -7.58 -26.82
N TYR A 289 4.45 -7.36 -26.64
CA TYR A 289 3.76 -6.16 -27.13
C TYR A 289 3.83 -4.96 -26.20
N THR A 290 4.30 -5.14 -24.95
CA THR A 290 4.60 -4.04 -24.05
C THR A 290 6.04 -3.58 -24.26
N ASN A 291 6.25 -2.71 -25.25
CA ASN A 291 7.56 -2.10 -25.53
C ASN A 291 7.95 -0.99 -24.52
N ASP A 292 7.25 -0.87 -23.42
CA ASP A 292 7.50 0.12 -22.39
C ASP A 292 8.27 -0.53 -21.24
N GLU A 293 9.61 -0.37 -21.22
CA GLU A 293 10.44 -0.82 -20.10
C GLU A 293 9.94 -0.26 -18.76
N ASP A 294 9.23 0.87 -18.77
CA ASP A 294 8.65 1.48 -17.58
C ASP A 294 7.37 0.78 -17.11
N ALA A 295 6.71 -0.02 -17.94
CA ALA A 295 5.51 -0.78 -17.57
C ALA A 295 5.81 -1.84 -16.49
N PHE A 296 7.05 -2.33 -16.43
CA PHE A 296 7.51 -3.31 -15.43
C PHE A 296 8.21 -2.67 -14.23
N LYS A 297 8.36 -1.35 -14.21
CA LYS A 297 8.96 -0.61 -13.10
C LYS A 297 7.87 -0.21 -12.11
N MET A 298 7.84 -0.87 -10.96
CA MET A 298 6.83 -0.63 -9.93
C MET A 298 7.02 0.68 -9.16
N ALA A 299 8.18 1.33 -9.26
CA ALA A 299 8.45 2.56 -8.51
C ALA A 299 7.47 3.67 -8.88
N CYS A 300 6.78 4.18 -7.88
CA CYS A 300 5.86 5.31 -7.98
C CYS A 300 5.95 6.19 -6.75
N ILE A 301 5.50 7.45 -6.86
CA ILE A 301 5.54 8.44 -5.79
C ILE A 301 4.27 9.26 -5.78
N ALA A 302 3.84 9.67 -4.59
CA ALA A 302 2.63 10.47 -4.41
C ALA A 302 2.78 11.50 -3.29
N ASP A 303 2.26 12.70 -3.53
CA ASP A 303 2.04 13.70 -2.51
C ASP A 303 0.88 13.26 -1.60
N VAL A 304 1.10 13.20 -0.30
CA VAL A 304 0.07 12.74 0.64
C VAL A 304 -0.37 13.80 1.62
N PHE A 305 0.49 14.79 1.91
CA PHE A 305 0.18 15.87 2.82
C PHE A 305 0.97 17.12 2.48
N THR A 306 0.33 18.29 2.60
CA THR A 306 0.99 19.60 2.39
C THR A 306 0.99 20.37 3.70
N ASP A 307 2.19 20.70 4.17
CA ASP A 307 2.39 21.65 5.25
C ASP A 307 2.63 23.03 4.65
N ALA A 308 1.57 23.83 4.64
CA ALA A 308 1.63 25.19 4.08
C ALA A 308 2.46 26.15 4.94
N GLU A 309 2.61 25.86 6.25
CA GLU A 309 3.37 26.72 7.18
C GLU A 309 4.88 26.59 6.95
N SER A 310 5.36 25.35 6.84
CA SER A 310 6.77 25.10 6.52
C SER A 310 7.08 25.21 5.01
N GLY A 311 6.07 25.25 4.16
CA GLY A 311 6.22 25.25 2.71
C GLY A 311 6.72 23.91 2.16
N THR A 312 6.37 22.80 2.81
CA THR A 312 6.81 21.46 2.42
C THR A 312 5.65 20.55 2.09
N VAL A 313 5.95 19.48 1.35
CA VAL A 313 5.03 18.39 1.01
C VAL A 313 5.64 17.09 1.49
N LEU A 314 4.83 16.27 2.13
CA LEU A 314 5.17 14.89 2.43
C LEU A 314 4.90 14.04 1.20
N GLU A 315 5.93 13.42 0.70
CA GLU A 315 5.86 12.45 -0.39
C GLU A 315 6.08 11.04 0.16
N THR A 316 5.30 10.12 -0.39
CA THR A 316 5.43 8.69 -0.10
C THR A 316 5.53 7.92 -1.40
N GLY A 317 6.35 6.89 -1.42
CA GLY A 317 6.54 6.09 -2.62
C GLY A 317 6.98 4.67 -2.34
N ILE A 318 6.96 3.88 -3.41
CA ILE A 318 7.57 2.56 -3.44
C ILE A 318 8.74 2.57 -4.42
N ALA A 319 9.74 1.74 -4.14
CA ALA A 319 10.90 1.51 -4.98
C ALA A 319 10.91 0.07 -5.49
N SER A 320 12.08 -0.48 -5.78
CA SER A 320 12.22 -1.91 -6.10
C SER A 320 11.76 -2.77 -4.91
N PRO A 321 11.18 -3.96 -5.16
CA PRO A 321 10.76 -4.85 -4.09
C PRO A 321 11.96 -5.32 -3.26
N LEU A 322 11.75 -5.44 -1.95
CA LEU A 322 12.74 -5.94 -1.02
C LEU A 322 12.67 -7.46 -0.94
N ARG A 323 13.81 -8.13 -1.08
CA ARG A 323 13.90 -9.57 -0.92
C ARG A 323 13.85 -9.95 0.56
N ILE A 324 13.00 -10.92 0.89
CA ILE A 324 12.86 -11.43 2.25
C ILE A 324 13.23 -12.90 2.33
N TYR A 325 13.80 -13.31 3.46
CA TYR A 325 14.16 -14.68 3.79
C TYR A 325 13.39 -15.09 5.05
N VAL A 326 12.54 -16.11 4.91
CA VAL A 326 11.69 -16.56 6.01
C VAL A 326 12.07 -17.98 6.42
N ALA A 327 12.44 -18.17 7.68
CA ALA A 327 12.70 -19.49 8.22
C ALA A 327 11.37 -20.20 8.51
N LEU A 328 11.15 -21.32 7.85
CA LEU A 328 9.91 -22.11 7.96
C LEU A 328 10.22 -23.53 8.40
N ASN A 329 9.23 -24.21 8.97
CA ASN A 329 9.28 -25.65 9.16
C ASN A 329 9.17 -26.37 7.81
N ASP A 330 9.88 -27.49 7.64
CA ASP A 330 9.83 -28.29 6.42
C ASP A 330 8.71 -29.35 6.43
N GLY A 331 7.96 -29.46 7.54
CA GLY A 331 6.92 -30.45 7.73
C GLY A 331 7.43 -31.85 8.10
N GLN A 332 8.75 -32.02 8.22
CA GLN A 332 9.41 -33.29 8.58
C GLN A 332 10.29 -33.19 9.83
N GLY A 333 10.11 -32.11 10.60
CA GLY A 333 10.88 -31.82 11.81
C GLY A 333 12.17 -31.03 11.60
N GLY A 334 12.49 -30.66 10.36
CA GLY A 334 13.60 -29.78 9.97
C GLY A 334 13.16 -28.32 9.74
N LYS A 335 14.13 -27.50 9.33
CA LYS A 335 13.93 -26.11 8.95
C LYS A 335 14.33 -25.91 7.49
N ARG A 336 13.64 -24.99 6.82
CA ARG A 336 13.97 -24.52 5.47
C ARG A 336 13.87 -23.00 5.41
N ILE A 337 14.47 -22.39 4.41
CA ILE A 337 14.34 -20.95 4.15
C ILE A 337 13.50 -20.78 2.89
N ALA A 338 12.40 -20.06 3.01
CA ALA A 338 11.66 -19.56 1.87
C ALA A 338 12.19 -18.17 1.50
N VAL A 339 12.24 -17.90 0.19
CA VAL A 339 12.62 -16.61 -0.36
C VAL A 339 11.38 -16.00 -1.01
N GLY A 340 11.16 -14.73 -0.73
CA GLY A 340 10.05 -13.97 -1.30
C GLY A 340 10.40 -12.48 -1.41
N TYR A 341 9.40 -11.69 -1.68
CA TYR A 341 9.53 -10.24 -1.82
C TYR A 341 8.42 -9.54 -1.05
N CYS A 342 8.72 -8.33 -0.57
CA CYS A 342 7.75 -7.42 0.00
C CYS A 342 7.91 -6.03 -0.63
N PHE A 343 6.97 -5.14 -0.37
CA PHE A 343 7.11 -3.74 -0.76
C PHE A 343 8.36 -3.13 -0.11
N SER A 344 8.90 -2.12 -0.76
CA SER A 344 9.72 -1.08 -0.14
C SER A 344 8.84 0.09 0.21
N TYR A 345 9.32 0.99 1.07
CA TYR A 345 8.60 2.22 1.39
C TYR A 345 9.57 3.39 1.51
N ALA A 346 9.21 4.50 0.91
CA ALA A 346 9.92 5.77 1.03
C ALA A 346 8.96 6.83 1.59
N GLU A 347 9.46 7.65 2.53
CA GLU A 347 8.72 8.77 3.10
C GLU A 347 9.67 9.91 3.40
N PHE A 348 9.46 11.06 2.80
CA PHE A 348 10.32 12.23 2.95
C PHE A 348 9.57 13.52 2.62
N ALA A 349 10.06 14.64 3.14
CA ALA A 349 9.50 15.95 2.87
C ALA A 349 10.33 16.69 1.84
N VAL A 350 9.67 17.36 0.91
CA VAL A 350 10.27 18.22 -0.10
C VAL A 350 9.63 19.62 -0.08
N PRO A 351 10.33 20.67 -0.52
CA PRO A 351 9.70 21.97 -0.75
C PRO A 351 8.53 21.88 -1.74
N ILE A 352 7.45 22.64 -1.51
CA ILE A 352 6.24 22.64 -2.36
C ILE A 352 6.58 22.83 -3.85
N ASN A 353 7.60 23.60 -4.18
CA ASN A 353 8.03 23.87 -5.55
C ASN A 353 9.02 22.83 -6.12
N LYS A 354 9.29 21.75 -5.37
CA LYS A 354 10.19 20.66 -5.77
C LYS A 354 9.54 19.30 -5.59
N ARG A 355 8.24 19.23 -5.82
CA ARG A 355 7.52 17.96 -5.84
C ARG A 355 8.11 17.04 -6.89
N MET A 356 8.24 15.78 -6.54
CA MET A 356 8.87 14.78 -7.39
C MET A 356 7.84 14.14 -8.32
N THR A 357 8.22 13.91 -9.57
CA THR A 357 7.42 13.12 -10.52
C THR A 357 7.84 11.66 -10.48
N ASP A 358 7.00 10.76 -11.01
CA ASP A 358 7.35 9.34 -11.16
C ASP A 358 8.63 9.14 -11.97
N GLU A 359 8.84 9.94 -13.02
CA GLU A 359 10.02 9.87 -13.86
C GLU A 359 11.30 10.26 -13.10
N GLU A 360 11.20 11.26 -12.22
CA GLU A 360 12.32 11.66 -11.35
C GLU A 360 12.58 10.60 -10.29
N TRP A 361 11.53 10.06 -9.68
CA TRP A 361 11.62 8.99 -8.69
C TRP A 361 12.23 7.72 -9.30
N LYS A 362 11.74 7.25 -10.45
CA LYS A 362 12.28 6.10 -11.18
C LYS A 362 13.77 6.27 -11.52
N LYS A 363 14.20 7.49 -11.87
CA LYS A 363 15.62 7.78 -12.09
C LYS A 363 16.47 7.56 -10.83
N ILE A 364 15.94 7.89 -9.66
CA ILE A 364 16.63 7.66 -8.38
C ILE A 364 16.67 6.17 -8.05
N VAL A 365 15.52 5.48 -8.16
CA VAL A 365 15.37 4.07 -7.78
C VAL A 365 16.20 3.14 -8.65
N TYR A 366 16.20 3.34 -9.97
CA TYR A 366 16.82 2.41 -10.93
C TYR A 366 18.23 2.81 -11.39
N ARG A 367 18.82 3.85 -10.77
CA ARG A 367 20.24 4.17 -11.02
C ARG A 367 21.16 3.25 -10.22
N LYS A 368 22.23 2.77 -10.86
CA LYS A 368 23.24 1.93 -10.21
C LYS A 368 23.98 2.58 -9.03
N ASP A 369 24.01 3.92 -9.01
CA ASP A 369 24.69 4.77 -8.01
C ASP A 369 23.67 5.53 -7.14
N GLY A 370 22.37 5.20 -7.24
CA GLY A 370 21.31 5.86 -6.49
C GLY A 370 21.35 5.48 -5.01
N ASN A 371 21.41 6.48 -4.14
CA ASN A 371 21.28 6.26 -2.69
C ASN A 371 19.80 6.30 -2.30
N ILE A 372 19.08 5.22 -2.56
CA ILE A 372 17.65 5.10 -2.23
C ILE A 372 17.42 5.08 -0.71
N GLU A 373 18.38 4.60 0.09
CA GLU A 373 18.24 4.56 1.55
C GLU A 373 18.04 5.95 2.18
N ALA A 374 18.50 7.01 1.52
CA ALA A 374 18.30 8.38 2.02
C ALA A 374 16.82 8.78 2.06
N TYR A 375 15.98 8.12 1.26
CA TYR A 375 14.53 8.37 1.14
C TYR A 375 13.69 7.43 2.01
N TYR A 376 14.29 6.37 2.55
CA TYR A 376 13.61 5.48 3.48
C TYR A 376 13.46 6.15 4.85
N PRO A 377 12.35 5.94 5.54
CA PRO A 377 12.20 6.42 6.91
C PRO A 377 13.30 5.83 7.81
N PHE A 378 13.71 6.57 8.84
CA PHE A 378 14.86 6.19 9.66
C PHE A 378 14.67 4.82 10.37
N TRP A 379 13.43 4.44 10.69
CA TRP A 379 13.12 3.17 11.34
C TRP A 379 13.29 1.95 10.40
N GLU A 380 13.39 2.18 9.11
CA GLU A 380 13.66 1.16 8.08
C GLU A 380 15.16 1.02 7.79
N ARG A 381 15.90 2.12 7.97
CA ARG A 381 17.35 2.15 7.68
C ARG A 381 18.13 1.21 8.60
N GLY A 382 19.13 0.54 8.04
CA GLY A 382 19.99 -0.39 8.79
C GLY A 382 19.42 -1.81 8.95
N TRP A 383 18.15 -2.03 8.61
CA TRP A 383 17.55 -3.36 8.54
C TRP A 383 17.53 -3.91 7.12
N ILE A 384 17.55 -3.02 6.14
CA ILE A 384 17.67 -3.39 4.73
C ILE A 384 19.15 -3.58 4.45
N ILE A 385 19.53 -4.80 4.11
CA ILE A 385 20.87 -5.10 3.61
C ILE A 385 20.88 -4.72 2.15
N PRO A 386 21.72 -3.74 1.73
CA PRO A 386 21.84 -3.41 0.31
C PRO A 386 22.17 -4.67 -0.50
N ASP A 387 21.44 -4.86 -1.59
CA ASP A 387 21.80 -5.92 -2.52
C ASP A 387 23.12 -5.50 -3.20
N ASP A 388 24.12 -6.35 -3.13
CA ASP A 388 25.44 -6.14 -3.72
C ASP A 388 25.43 -6.21 -5.26
N GLY A 389 24.28 -6.05 -5.87
CA GLY A 389 24.08 -5.89 -7.32
C GLY A 389 24.15 -7.20 -8.10
N VAL A 390 24.13 -8.33 -7.43
CA VAL A 390 24.01 -9.66 -8.06
C VAL A 390 22.54 -10.05 -8.20
N PHE A 391 21.72 -9.19 -8.82
CA PHE A 391 20.47 -9.64 -9.42
C PHE A 391 20.80 -10.23 -10.79
N SER A 392 21.14 -11.49 -10.83
CA SER A 392 20.94 -12.26 -12.05
C SER A 392 19.45 -12.62 -12.08
N TYR A 393 18.74 -12.05 -13.02
CA TYR A 393 17.42 -12.55 -13.42
C TYR A 393 17.63 -13.98 -13.96
N TYR A 394 17.21 -14.97 -13.18
CA TYR A 394 17.08 -16.36 -13.63
C TYR A 394 15.60 -16.71 -13.72
#